data_455b96613abbaa1dfea8ae39283da690
#
_entry.id   455b96613abbaa1dfea8ae39283da690
#
_cell.length_a   1.000
_cell.length_b   1.000
_cell.length_c   1.000
_cell.angle_alpha   90.00
_cell.angle_beta   90.00
_cell.angle_gamma   90.00
#
_symmetry.space_group_name_H-M   'P 1'
#
loop_
_entity.id
_entity.type
_entity.pdbx_description
1 polymer ?
#
loop_
_entity_poly.entity_id
_entity_poly.type
_entity_poly.pdbx_seq_one_letter_code
_entity_poly.pdbx_strand_id
1 'polypeptide(L)'
;MTNYIIPQIVRYQSIDGLLENSNSSRSLFDTEKPLSIDKLLQENFVCILGEPGIGKSRLVDEIKKQISKELYSCTASDFELRSVPKDIEYCIIDALDEVEGNVFYSTLLSIKQYKKENPDAKVWFTCRKHYVASYAKYFSSCYSLTFMELCRLSDKDVMEIVNRCSEITKANVNKSSKLKELLTIPRYLTFLLEYEKQKGGCSNISELFEYIISSSIQTAIDARQNIINNESIKILIQRVLEKVAFVMEISRKDQISKDELYTILDGVKGNMTQILIANLDLLFFESRILKDTNGILQFENTELQEYLAAKELCRQDNIESVLYNVAVQKALKHIHPNWYDVIPHI
;
A
#
# COMPACT_ATOMS: atom_id res chain seq x y z
N MET A 1 -11.08 1.90 21.81
CA MET A 1 -9.74 2.35 21.36
C MET A 1 -8.99 1.11 20.91
N THR A 2 -8.72 0.96 19.62
CA THR A 2 -7.83 -0.08 19.11
C THR A 2 -6.42 0.29 19.56
N ASN A 3 -5.83 -0.50 20.46
CA ASN A 3 -4.42 -0.31 20.80
C ASN A 3 -3.60 -0.42 19.53
N TYR A 4 -2.86 0.63 19.21
CA TYR A 4 -1.94 0.62 18.08
C TYR A 4 -0.85 -0.40 18.35
N ILE A 5 -0.76 -1.42 17.50
CA ILE A 5 0.37 -2.34 17.53
C ILE A 5 1.45 -1.71 16.69
N ILE A 6 2.56 -1.39 17.34
CA ILE A 6 3.73 -0.85 16.67
C ILE A 6 4.36 -2.00 15.90
N PRO A 7 4.49 -1.91 14.56
CA PRO A 7 5.24 -2.89 13.78
C PRO A 7 6.67 -3.00 14.31
N GLN A 8 7.29 -4.16 14.14
CA GLN A 8 8.70 -4.31 14.44
C GLN A 8 9.51 -3.37 13.55
N ILE A 9 10.55 -2.76 14.11
CA ILE A 9 11.43 -1.83 13.41
C ILE A 9 12.81 -2.45 13.34
N VAL A 10 13.37 -2.59 12.13
CA VAL A 10 14.73 -3.06 11.89
C VAL A 10 15.59 -1.88 11.43
N ARG A 11 16.81 -1.78 11.97
CA ARG A 11 17.76 -0.71 11.67
C ARG A 11 18.81 -1.17 10.68
N TYR A 12 19.10 -0.34 9.68
CA TYR A 12 20.22 -0.50 8.76
C TYR A 12 21.11 0.75 8.80
N GLN A 13 22.40 0.56 8.97
CA GLN A 13 23.37 1.67 9.03
C GLN A 13 23.83 2.14 7.66
N SER A 14 23.59 1.34 6.61
CA SER A 14 23.99 1.67 5.25
C SER A 14 22.93 1.17 4.24
N ILE A 15 22.95 1.78 3.06
CA ILE A 15 22.10 1.35 1.96
C ILE A 15 22.49 -0.05 1.46
N ASP A 16 23.78 -0.40 1.49
CA ASP A 16 24.25 -1.72 1.07
C ASP A 16 23.70 -2.81 1.98
N GLY A 17 23.73 -2.63 3.29
CA GLY A 17 23.11 -3.55 4.25
C GLY A 17 21.61 -3.69 4.06
N LEU A 18 20.90 -2.62 3.65
CA LEU A 18 19.49 -2.65 3.32
C LEU A 18 19.22 -3.48 2.04
N LEU A 19 20.04 -3.30 0.99
CA LEU A 19 19.85 -3.95 -0.31
C LEU A 19 20.28 -5.43 -0.28
N GLU A 20 21.33 -5.79 0.44
CA GLU A 20 21.77 -7.18 0.62
C GLU A 20 20.69 -8.03 1.30
N ASN A 21 20.03 -7.50 2.33
CA ASN A 21 18.94 -8.20 3.01
C ASN A 21 17.66 -8.31 2.17
N SER A 22 17.50 -7.50 1.12
CA SER A 22 16.34 -7.63 0.21
C SER A 22 16.42 -8.85 -0.70
N ASN A 23 17.63 -9.37 -0.96
CA ASN A 23 17.87 -10.50 -1.85
C ASN A 23 17.97 -11.85 -1.11
N SER A 24 18.04 -11.83 0.20
CA SER A 24 18.07 -13.04 1.02
C SER A 24 16.68 -13.35 1.57
N SER A 25 16.16 -14.51 1.21
CA SER A 25 14.98 -15.13 1.85
C SER A 25 15.26 -15.53 3.33
N ARG A 26 16.24 -14.91 3.96
CA ARG A 26 16.53 -15.14 5.38
C ARG A 26 15.38 -14.55 6.18
N SER A 27 14.73 -15.41 6.93
CA SER A 27 13.76 -15.00 7.94
C SER A 27 14.41 -13.91 8.81
N LEU A 28 13.77 -12.76 8.88
CA LEU A 28 14.16 -11.58 9.66
C LEU A 28 14.32 -11.86 11.18
N PHE A 29 14.27 -13.12 11.57
CA PHE A 29 14.29 -13.58 12.97
C PHE A 29 15.68 -13.67 13.61
N ASP A 30 16.77 -13.49 12.84
CA ASP A 30 18.13 -13.80 13.36
C ASP A 30 19.01 -12.60 13.66
N THR A 31 18.62 -11.34 13.47
CA THR A 31 19.61 -10.24 13.56
C THR A 31 19.16 -9.03 14.29
N GLU A 32 18.44 -8.72 15.07
CA GLU A 32 18.32 -7.58 16.01
C GLU A 32 16.96 -7.56 16.73
N LYS A 33 17.01 -7.32 18.04
CA LYS A 33 15.81 -7.08 18.84
C LYS A 33 15.02 -5.91 18.23
N PRO A 34 13.68 -6.02 18.11
CA PRO A 34 12.85 -4.93 17.63
C PRO A 34 13.20 -3.63 18.35
N LEU A 35 13.40 -2.57 17.59
CA LEU A 35 13.69 -1.25 18.16
C LEU A 35 12.40 -0.67 18.76
N SER A 36 12.52 -0.07 19.93
CA SER A 36 11.46 0.73 20.53
C SER A 36 11.40 2.13 19.88
N ILE A 37 10.24 2.79 19.98
CA ILE A 37 10.09 4.20 19.56
C ILE A 37 11.11 5.09 20.25
N ASP A 38 11.43 4.84 21.53
CA ASP A 38 12.41 5.63 22.27
C ASP A 38 13.81 5.62 21.62
N LYS A 39 14.18 4.49 21.03
CA LYS A 39 15.44 4.39 20.28
C LYS A 39 15.38 5.12 18.95
N LEU A 40 14.23 5.10 18.27
CA LEU A 40 14.02 5.90 17.06
C LEU A 40 14.16 7.40 17.39
N LEU A 41 13.60 7.86 18.52
CA LEU A 41 13.67 9.24 18.97
C LEU A 41 15.11 9.73 19.23
N GLN A 42 16.08 8.84 19.38
CA GLN A 42 17.50 9.18 19.58
C GLN A 42 18.25 9.45 18.27
N GLU A 43 17.69 9.01 17.13
CA GLU A 43 18.34 9.14 15.84
C GLU A 43 18.16 10.54 15.24
N ASN A 44 19.21 11.07 14.62
CA ASN A 44 19.23 12.44 14.13
C ASN A 44 18.78 12.59 12.67
N PHE A 45 19.07 11.57 11.82
CA PHE A 45 18.70 11.61 10.40
C PHE A 45 18.24 10.22 9.96
N VAL A 46 16.93 10.08 9.70
CA VAL A 46 16.30 8.78 9.49
C VAL A 46 15.43 8.75 8.25
N CYS A 47 15.58 7.70 7.46
CA CYS A 47 14.62 7.28 6.45
C CYS A 47 13.80 6.10 6.99
N ILE A 48 12.52 6.31 7.25
CA ILE A 48 11.58 5.27 7.70
C ILE A 48 11.02 4.57 6.48
N LEU A 49 11.34 3.30 6.36
CA LEU A 49 10.96 2.45 5.23
C LEU A 49 9.79 1.53 5.57
N GLY A 50 9.07 1.10 4.56
CA GLY A 50 8.05 0.07 4.72
C GLY A 50 7.15 -0.06 3.50
N GLU A 51 6.50 -1.22 3.43
CA GLU A 51 5.51 -1.51 2.41
C GLU A 51 4.28 -0.59 2.51
N PRO A 52 3.46 -0.50 1.46
CA PRO A 52 2.15 0.13 1.55
C PRO A 52 1.29 -0.51 2.65
N GLY A 53 0.57 0.33 3.41
CA GLY A 53 -0.31 -0.17 4.47
C GLY A 53 0.37 -0.67 5.75
N ILE A 54 1.71 -0.69 5.81
CA ILE A 54 2.48 -1.13 6.99
C ILE A 54 2.35 -0.17 8.19
N GLY A 55 1.87 1.05 7.97
CA GLY A 55 1.63 2.01 9.04
C GLY A 55 2.70 3.09 9.23
N LYS A 56 3.46 3.47 8.18
CA LYS A 56 4.45 4.55 8.24
C LYS A 56 3.87 5.87 8.77
N SER A 57 2.83 6.38 8.14
CA SER A 57 2.17 7.64 8.55
C SER A 57 1.57 7.53 9.95
N ARG A 58 1.05 6.35 10.32
CA ARG A 58 0.54 6.12 11.67
C ARG A 58 1.64 6.12 12.72
N LEU A 59 2.82 5.54 12.41
CA LEU A 59 3.99 5.65 13.27
C LEU A 59 4.40 7.12 13.44
N VAL A 60 4.41 7.90 12.37
CA VAL A 60 4.68 9.34 12.41
C VAL A 60 3.69 10.05 13.34
N ASP A 61 2.40 9.72 13.28
CA ASP A 61 1.38 10.32 14.16
C ASP A 61 1.55 9.92 15.64
N GLU A 62 1.95 8.68 15.92
CA GLU A 62 2.25 8.25 17.29
C GLU A 62 3.51 8.92 17.84
N ILE A 63 4.52 9.10 17.01
CA ILE A 63 5.73 9.85 17.34
C ILE A 63 5.40 11.32 17.65
N LYS A 64 4.59 11.97 16.82
CA LYS A 64 4.13 13.35 17.05
C LYS A 64 3.46 13.54 18.41
N LYS A 65 2.70 12.56 18.89
CA LYS A 65 2.07 12.60 20.22
C LYS A 65 3.06 12.54 21.38
N GLN A 66 4.22 11.92 21.15
CA GLN A 66 5.26 11.76 22.19
C GLN A 66 6.24 12.93 22.20
N ILE A 67 6.33 13.69 21.10
CA ILE A 67 7.20 14.86 21.01
C ILE A 67 6.47 16.05 21.62
N SER A 68 7.00 16.54 22.75
CA SER A 68 6.50 17.76 23.42
C SER A 68 7.22 19.04 23.00
N LYS A 69 8.11 18.94 22.01
CA LYS A 69 9.02 19.99 21.57
C LYS A 69 8.61 20.58 20.24
N GLU A 70 9.34 21.59 19.77
CA GLU A 70 9.06 22.25 18.50
C GLU A 70 9.23 21.28 17.33
N LEU A 71 8.10 20.98 16.68
CA LEU A 71 7.95 20.03 15.62
C LEU A 71 7.40 20.69 14.35
N TYR A 72 8.11 20.54 13.25
CA TYR A 72 7.58 20.78 11.91
C TYR A 72 7.25 19.46 11.23
N SER A 73 6.06 19.35 10.66
CA SER A 73 5.67 18.16 9.91
C SER A 73 4.84 18.50 8.69
N CYS A 74 5.20 17.92 7.55
CA CYS A 74 4.48 18.10 6.28
C CYS A 74 4.55 16.82 5.45
N THR A 75 3.82 16.77 4.33
CA THR A 75 4.04 15.78 3.28
C THR A 75 5.27 16.18 2.44
N ALA A 76 5.85 15.23 1.72
CA ALA A 76 6.99 15.52 0.86
C ALA A 76 6.61 16.43 -0.33
N SER A 77 5.35 16.39 -0.78
CA SER A 77 4.80 17.30 -1.79
C SER A 77 4.73 18.74 -1.33
N ASP A 78 4.50 18.95 -0.03
CA ASP A 78 4.37 20.30 0.57
C ASP A 78 5.69 20.78 1.16
N PHE A 79 6.75 19.98 1.12
CA PHE A 79 8.03 20.32 1.71
C PHE A 79 8.77 21.36 0.89
N GLU A 80 8.84 22.57 1.43
CA GLU A 80 9.66 23.66 0.91
C GLU A 80 10.73 24.08 1.94
N LEU A 81 12.00 24.00 1.55
CA LEU A 81 13.14 24.31 2.43
C LEU A 81 13.00 25.68 3.13
N ARG A 82 12.46 26.66 2.42
CA ARG A 82 12.30 28.04 2.93
C ARG A 82 11.13 28.22 3.89
N SER A 83 10.17 27.28 3.87
CA SER A 83 8.97 27.33 4.73
C SER A 83 9.20 26.70 6.10
N VAL A 84 10.29 25.93 6.27
CA VAL A 84 10.60 25.29 7.55
C VAL A 84 11.01 26.35 8.58
N PRO A 85 10.34 26.42 9.74
CA PRO A 85 10.71 27.36 10.79
C PRO A 85 12.16 27.17 11.25
N LYS A 86 12.78 28.27 11.71
CA LYS A 86 14.09 28.19 12.37
C LYS A 86 13.95 27.64 13.78
N ASP A 87 14.99 26.99 14.26
CA ASP A 87 15.11 26.50 15.64
C ASP A 87 14.14 25.36 16.01
N ILE A 88 13.64 24.58 15.02
CA ILE A 88 12.87 23.37 15.31
C ILE A 88 13.80 22.22 15.72
N GLU A 89 13.36 21.39 16.68
CA GLU A 89 14.09 20.20 17.07
C GLU A 89 13.78 19.01 16.16
N TYR A 90 12.53 18.89 15.67
CA TYR A 90 12.09 17.78 14.82
C TYR A 90 11.48 18.26 13.51
N CYS A 91 12.00 17.75 12.39
CA CYS A 91 11.44 17.91 11.05
C CYS A 91 11.01 16.54 10.53
N ILE A 92 9.71 16.32 10.34
CA ILE A 92 9.17 15.06 9.85
C ILE A 92 8.50 15.28 8.50
N ILE A 93 8.96 14.54 7.48
CA ILE A 93 8.48 14.65 6.10
C ILE A 93 7.90 13.30 5.69
N ASP A 94 6.59 13.23 5.49
CA ASP A 94 5.92 11.97 5.15
C ASP A 94 5.79 11.78 3.64
N ALA A 95 5.80 10.52 3.21
CA ALA A 95 5.47 10.08 1.84
C ALA A 95 6.39 10.62 0.74
N LEU A 96 7.72 10.54 0.91
CA LEU A 96 8.68 10.94 -0.13
C LEU A 96 8.50 10.15 -1.44
N ASP A 97 8.01 8.92 -1.37
CA ASP A 97 7.72 8.06 -2.52
C ASP A 97 6.45 8.46 -3.29
N GLU A 98 5.63 9.37 -2.77
CA GLU A 98 4.42 9.87 -3.46
C GLU A 98 4.70 11.11 -4.33
N VAL A 99 5.94 11.62 -4.31
CA VAL A 99 6.36 12.76 -5.13
C VAL A 99 6.81 12.29 -6.50
N GLU A 100 6.40 13.00 -7.55
CA GLU A 100 6.77 12.66 -8.94
C GLU A 100 8.28 12.64 -9.19
N GLY A 101 8.75 11.79 -10.11
CA GLY A 101 10.14 11.42 -10.32
C GLY A 101 11.17 12.55 -10.34
N ASN A 102 10.93 13.64 -11.08
CA ASN A 102 11.85 14.79 -11.10
C ASN A 102 11.82 15.59 -9.80
N VAL A 103 10.65 15.68 -9.15
CA VAL A 103 10.46 16.39 -7.89
C VAL A 103 11.01 15.55 -6.74
N PHE A 104 10.95 14.23 -6.81
CA PHE A 104 11.55 13.33 -5.82
C PHE A 104 13.01 13.68 -5.54
N TYR A 105 13.81 13.81 -6.60
CA TYR A 105 15.23 14.14 -6.45
C TYR A 105 15.45 15.52 -5.84
N SER A 106 14.74 16.54 -6.31
CA SER A 106 14.86 17.91 -5.76
C SER A 106 14.42 17.98 -4.31
N THR A 107 13.34 17.25 -3.93
CA THR A 107 12.88 17.18 -2.54
C THR A 107 13.91 16.49 -1.65
N LEU A 108 14.49 15.35 -2.09
CA LEU A 108 15.55 14.68 -1.35
C LEU A 108 16.77 15.55 -1.16
N LEU A 109 17.18 16.33 -2.19
CA LEU A 109 18.26 17.31 -2.07
C LEU A 109 17.93 18.40 -1.06
N SER A 110 16.72 18.93 -1.06
CA SER A 110 16.27 19.95 -0.11
C SER A 110 16.27 19.42 1.33
N ILE A 111 15.86 18.17 1.54
CA ILE A 111 15.95 17.50 2.86
C ILE A 111 17.40 17.40 3.33
N LYS A 112 18.31 16.99 2.43
CA LYS A 112 19.74 16.92 2.73
C LYS A 112 20.35 18.27 3.07
N GLN A 113 20.00 19.28 2.28
CA GLN A 113 20.45 20.65 2.51
C GLN A 113 19.95 21.17 3.85
N TYR A 114 18.65 20.95 4.16
CA TYR A 114 18.09 21.33 5.45
C TYR A 114 18.87 20.69 6.62
N LYS A 115 19.13 19.36 6.54
CA LYS A 115 19.91 18.66 7.57
C LYS A 115 21.34 19.19 7.71
N LYS A 116 21.98 19.57 6.59
CA LYS A 116 23.32 20.15 6.59
C LYS A 116 23.35 21.55 7.24
N GLU A 117 22.33 22.36 6.97
CA GLU A 117 22.21 23.71 7.54
C GLU A 117 21.78 23.70 9.02
N ASN A 118 21.08 22.63 9.44
CA ASN A 118 20.57 22.46 10.80
C ASN A 118 21.06 21.11 11.37
N PRO A 119 22.34 20.97 11.72
CA PRO A 119 22.92 19.68 12.12
C PRO A 119 22.31 19.12 13.41
N ASP A 120 21.84 19.96 14.31
CA ASP A 120 21.23 19.55 15.58
C ASP A 120 19.76 19.15 15.44
N ALA A 121 19.07 19.58 14.38
CA ALA A 121 17.70 19.20 14.11
C ALA A 121 17.62 17.71 13.75
N LYS A 122 16.65 17.02 14.33
CA LYS A 122 16.30 15.63 13.96
C LYS A 122 15.39 15.64 12.75
N VAL A 123 15.91 15.09 11.65
CA VAL A 123 15.21 15.08 10.37
C VAL A 123 14.82 13.65 10.02
N TRP A 124 13.52 13.39 9.92
CA TRP A 124 12.98 12.09 9.57
C TRP A 124 12.07 12.19 8.37
N PHE A 125 12.14 11.21 7.50
CA PHE A 125 11.24 11.13 6.36
C PHE A 125 10.85 9.69 6.06
N THR A 126 9.66 9.51 5.52
CA THR A 126 9.17 8.18 5.14
C THR A 126 9.33 7.94 3.65
N CYS A 127 9.61 6.68 3.27
CA CYS A 127 9.76 6.27 1.88
C CYS A 127 9.45 4.78 1.72
N ARG A 128 9.21 4.32 0.49
CA ARG A 128 9.13 2.88 0.18
C ARG A 128 10.51 2.33 -0.14
N LYS A 129 10.74 1.06 0.25
CA LYS A 129 12.02 0.38 0.06
C LYS A 129 12.47 0.32 -1.39
N HIS A 130 11.56 0.04 -2.33
CA HIS A 130 11.91 -0.03 -3.75
C HIS A 130 12.32 1.33 -4.34
N TYR A 131 11.81 2.46 -3.83
CA TYR A 131 12.30 3.78 -4.21
C TYR A 131 13.74 3.99 -3.77
N VAL A 132 14.08 3.58 -2.53
CA VAL A 132 15.47 3.66 -2.06
C VAL A 132 16.39 2.81 -2.95
N ALA A 133 15.96 1.61 -3.35
CA ALA A 133 16.72 0.76 -4.27
C ALA A 133 16.89 1.43 -5.66
N SER A 134 15.81 1.95 -6.23
CA SER A 134 15.83 2.61 -7.54
C SER A 134 16.68 3.89 -7.56
N TYR A 135 16.74 4.60 -6.45
CA TYR A 135 17.48 5.85 -6.29
C TYR A 135 18.70 5.73 -5.36
N ALA A 136 19.25 4.51 -5.22
CA ALA A 136 20.34 4.17 -4.28
C ALA A 136 21.52 5.15 -4.36
N LYS A 137 21.92 5.54 -5.58
CA LYS A 137 23.01 6.51 -5.83
C LYS A 137 22.81 7.84 -5.09
N TYR A 138 21.57 8.29 -4.98
CA TYR A 138 21.27 9.56 -4.33
C TYR A 138 21.22 9.43 -2.80
N PHE A 139 20.77 8.29 -2.31
CA PHE A 139 20.75 8.00 -0.88
C PHE A 139 22.15 7.73 -0.32
N SER A 140 23.02 7.05 -1.08
CA SER A 140 24.42 6.78 -0.66
C SER A 140 25.24 8.04 -0.41
N SER A 141 24.87 9.16 -1.01
CA SER A 141 25.49 10.47 -0.77
C SER A 141 24.94 11.21 0.47
N CYS A 142 24.00 10.60 1.23
CA CYS A 142 23.47 11.15 2.47
C CYS A 142 24.34 10.68 3.65
N TYR A 143 25.27 11.52 4.10
CA TYR A 143 26.08 11.22 5.29
C TYR A 143 25.20 11.08 6.54
N SER A 144 25.52 10.10 7.37
CA SER A 144 24.81 9.80 8.63
C SER A 144 23.32 9.46 8.51
N LEU A 145 22.80 9.15 7.32
CA LEU A 145 21.44 8.69 7.15
C LEU A 145 21.31 7.24 7.66
N THR A 146 20.42 7.04 8.60
CA THR A 146 20.04 5.71 9.11
C THR A 146 18.74 5.28 8.43
N PHE A 147 18.68 4.03 8.01
CA PHE A 147 17.44 3.44 7.48
C PHE A 147 16.76 2.61 8.56
N MET A 148 15.47 2.79 8.72
CA MET A 148 14.62 2.01 9.63
C MET A 148 13.45 1.42 8.88
N GLU A 149 13.36 0.11 8.81
CA GLU A 149 12.31 -0.61 8.10
C GLU A 149 11.23 -1.07 9.08
N LEU A 150 9.98 -0.69 8.79
CA LEU A 150 8.81 -1.25 9.44
C LEU A 150 8.53 -2.63 8.83
N CYS A 151 8.54 -3.65 9.66
CA CYS A 151 8.27 -5.02 9.26
C CYS A 151 6.78 -5.34 9.39
N ARG A 152 6.34 -6.36 8.68
CA ARG A 152 5.00 -6.94 8.85
C ARG A 152 4.80 -7.41 10.29
N LEU A 153 3.56 -7.46 10.74
CA LEU A 153 3.22 -8.04 12.05
C LEU A 153 3.59 -9.53 12.08
N SER A 154 4.04 -9.99 13.24
CA SER A 154 4.25 -11.42 13.41
C SER A 154 2.92 -12.18 13.44
N ASP A 155 2.94 -13.45 13.11
CA ASP A 155 1.78 -14.35 13.25
C ASP A 155 1.20 -14.30 14.66
N LYS A 156 2.06 -14.17 15.68
CA LYS A 156 1.64 -14.06 17.08
C LYS A 156 0.84 -12.77 17.32
N ASP A 157 1.30 -11.64 16.81
CA ASP A 157 0.62 -10.35 16.97
C ASP A 157 -0.74 -10.37 16.26
N VAL A 158 -0.78 -10.93 15.03
CA VAL A 158 -2.03 -11.11 14.29
C VAL A 158 -3.01 -11.98 15.08
N MET A 159 -2.56 -13.13 15.58
CA MET A 159 -3.42 -14.06 16.32
C MET A 159 -3.87 -13.50 17.67
N GLU A 160 -3.06 -12.70 18.35
CA GLU A 160 -3.47 -12.01 19.58
C GLU A 160 -4.69 -11.10 19.33
N ILE A 161 -4.70 -10.41 18.19
CA ILE A 161 -5.82 -9.55 17.81
C ILE A 161 -7.03 -10.38 17.35
N VAL A 162 -6.81 -11.33 16.44
CA VAL A 162 -7.86 -12.20 15.88
C VAL A 162 -8.58 -12.99 16.98
N ASN A 163 -7.89 -13.38 18.05
CA ASN A 163 -8.48 -14.05 19.20
C ASN A 163 -9.53 -13.21 19.95
N ARG A 164 -9.62 -11.91 19.69
CA ARG A 164 -10.66 -11.01 20.22
C ARG A 164 -11.87 -10.86 19.29
N CYS A 165 -11.80 -11.43 18.08
CA CYS A 165 -12.88 -11.45 17.09
C CYS A 165 -13.88 -12.58 17.35
N SER A 166 -14.93 -12.67 16.54
CA SER A 166 -15.91 -13.76 16.57
C SER A 166 -15.29 -15.11 16.26
N GLU A 167 -15.95 -16.20 16.65
CA GLU A 167 -15.51 -17.56 16.35
C GLU A 167 -15.49 -17.84 14.83
N ILE A 168 -16.38 -17.19 14.06
CA ILE A 168 -16.41 -17.29 12.59
C ILE A 168 -15.11 -16.75 12.01
N THR A 169 -14.70 -15.54 12.39
CA THR A 169 -13.45 -14.92 11.93
C THR A 169 -12.22 -15.71 12.34
N LYS A 170 -12.16 -16.18 13.59
CA LYS A 170 -11.07 -17.06 14.08
C LYS A 170 -10.93 -18.32 13.25
N ALA A 171 -12.05 -19.00 12.99
CA ALA A 171 -12.07 -20.23 12.21
C ALA A 171 -11.59 -19.99 10.77
N ASN A 172 -12.01 -18.88 10.14
CA ASN A 172 -11.60 -18.50 8.80
C ASN A 172 -10.09 -18.20 8.74
N VAL A 173 -9.57 -17.35 9.62
CA VAL A 173 -8.14 -17.00 9.66
C VAL A 173 -7.27 -18.24 9.91
N ASN A 174 -7.71 -19.15 10.79
CA ASN A 174 -6.97 -20.39 11.03
C ASN A 174 -6.95 -21.35 9.84
N LYS A 175 -7.97 -21.32 8.98
CA LYS A 175 -8.07 -22.20 7.80
C LYS A 175 -7.32 -21.65 6.58
N SER A 176 -7.19 -20.33 6.47
CA SER A 176 -6.64 -19.67 5.30
C SER A 176 -5.25 -19.09 5.58
N SER A 177 -4.20 -19.74 5.05
CA SER A 177 -2.83 -19.22 5.12
C SER A 177 -2.70 -17.89 4.38
N LYS A 178 -3.36 -17.71 3.23
CA LYS A 178 -3.39 -16.44 2.48
C LYS A 178 -4.00 -15.31 3.31
N LEU A 179 -5.16 -15.57 3.95
CA LEU A 179 -5.78 -14.55 4.81
C LEU A 179 -4.86 -14.20 5.99
N LYS A 180 -4.24 -15.20 6.61
CA LYS A 180 -3.32 -14.96 7.72
C LYS A 180 -2.11 -14.12 7.29
N GLU A 181 -1.51 -14.42 6.14
CA GLU A 181 -0.42 -13.65 5.56
C GLU A 181 -0.86 -12.21 5.25
N LEU A 182 -2.02 -12.02 4.61
CA LEU A 182 -2.57 -10.69 4.32
C LEU A 182 -2.71 -9.87 5.61
N LEU A 183 -3.18 -10.45 6.69
CA LEU A 183 -3.40 -9.78 7.98
C LEU A 183 -2.09 -9.38 8.69
N THR A 184 -0.93 -9.87 8.25
CA THR A 184 0.36 -9.37 8.75
C THR A 184 0.63 -7.92 8.36
N ILE A 185 -0.09 -7.40 7.37
CA ILE A 185 -0.07 -5.98 6.99
C ILE A 185 -1.13 -5.26 7.82
N PRO A 186 -0.78 -4.30 8.69
CA PRO A 186 -1.68 -3.65 9.64
C PRO A 186 -2.94 -3.03 9.02
N ARG A 187 -2.87 -2.54 7.79
CA ARG A 187 -4.02 -1.99 7.06
C ARG A 187 -5.14 -3.03 6.90
N TYR A 188 -4.79 -4.24 6.45
CA TYR A 188 -5.78 -5.29 6.23
C TYR A 188 -6.36 -5.82 7.53
N LEU A 189 -5.55 -5.89 8.57
CA LEU A 189 -6.03 -6.22 9.91
C LEU A 189 -7.02 -5.15 10.44
N THR A 190 -6.78 -3.88 10.16
CA THR A 190 -7.71 -2.80 10.50
C THR A 190 -9.04 -2.98 9.76
N PHE A 191 -9.03 -3.27 8.47
CA PHE A 191 -10.25 -3.55 7.71
C PHE A 191 -11.01 -4.77 8.25
N LEU A 192 -10.29 -5.84 8.62
CA LEU A 192 -10.93 -6.99 9.25
C LEU A 192 -11.66 -6.61 10.55
N LEU A 193 -11.03 -5.82 11.41
CA LEU A 193 -11.63 -5.36 12.67
C LEU A 193 -12.82 -4.43 12.46
N GLU A 194 -12.78 -3.60 11.42
CA GLU A 194 -13.90 -2.74 11.05
C GLU A 194 -15.07 -3.56 10.50
N TYR A 195 -14.79 -4.52 9.61
CA TYR A 195 -15.76 -5.47 9.10
C TYR A 195 -16.43 -6.26 10.24
N GLU A 196 -15.63 -6.80 11.14
CA GLU A 196 -16.09 -7.54 12.32
C GLU A 196 -17.08 -6.74 13.15
N LYS A 197 -16.79 -5.45 13.41
CA LYS A 197 -17.69 -4.56 14.17
C LYS A 197 -19.02 -4.30 13.45
N GLN A 198 -19.00 -4.26 12.12
CA GLN A 198 -20.19 -3.93 11.32
C GLN A 198 -21.06 -5.16 11.01
N LYS A 199 -20.43 -6.32 10.78
CA LYS A 199 -21.08 -7.53 10.28
C LYS A 199 -21.10 -8.69 11.28
N GLY A 200 -20.29 -8.62 12.35
CA GLY A 200 -20.27 -9.63 13.42
C GLY A 200 -19.48 -10.89 13.12
N GLY A 201 -18.75 -10.93 11.97
CA GLY A 201 -17.88 -12.04 11.61
C GLY A 201 -17.52 -12.06 10.13
N CYS A 202 -16.30 -12.48 9.82
CA CYS A 202 -15.78 -12.63 8.47
C CYS A 202 -15.66 -14.12 8.13
N SER A 203 -16.50 -14.64 7.25
CA SER A 203 -16.59 -16.06 6.95
C SER A 203 -15.62 -16.51 5.85
N ASN A 204 -15.18 -15.61 4.99
CA ASN A 204 -14.23 -15.89 3.91
C ASN A 204 -13.47 -14.62 3.49
N ILE A 205 -12.36 -14.83 2.76
CA ILE A 205 -11.47 -13.74 2.31
C ILE A 205 -12.18 -12.82 1.30
N SER A 206 -13.10 -13.34 0.49
CA SER A 206 -13.82 -12.56 -0.53
C SER A 206 -14.72 -11.49 0.10
N GLU A 207 -15.35 -11.78 1.26
CA GLU A 207 -16.11 -10.78 2.03
C GLU A 207 -15.23 -9.64 2.51
N LEU A 208 -14.00 -9.95 2.95
CA LEU A 208 -13.04 -8.93 3.36
C LEU A 208 -12.59 -8.09 2.18
N PHE A 209 -12.28 -8.69 1.02
CA PHE A 209 -11.91 -7.95 -0.17
C PHE A 209 -13.02 -7.03 -0.67
N GLU A 210 -14.28 -7.52 -0.68
CA GLU A 210 -15.42 -6.68 -1.04
C GLU A 210 -15.54 -5.48 -0.12
N TYR A 211 -15.36 -5.68 1.18
CA TYR A 211 -15.38 -4.61 2.15
C TYR A 211 -14.23 -3.61 1.93
N ILE A 212 -13.01 -4.10 1.70
CA ILE A 212 -11.83 -3.27 1.44
C ILE A 212 -12.06 -2.38 0.21
N ILE A 213 -12.50 -2.98 -0.90
CA ILE A 213 -12.75 -2.26 -2.15
C ILE A 213 -13.83 -1.20 -1.95
N SER A 214 -14.98 -1.62 -1.39
CA SER A 214 -16.11 -0.74 -1.13
C SER A 214 -15.75 0.42 -0.21
N SER A 215 -15.06 0.16 0.89
CA SER A 215 -14.63 1.18 1.85
C SER A 215 -13.57 2.11 1.27
N SER A 216 -12.63 1.59 0.49
CA SER A 216 -11.58 2.39 -0.14
C SER A 216 -12.16 3.36 -1.17
N ILE A 217 -13.09 2.89 -2.02
CA ILE A 217 -13.80 3.74 -2.99
C ILE A 217 -14.66 4.77 -2.26
N GLN A 218 -15.38 4.38 -1.21
CA GLN A 218 -16.21 5.30 -0.44
C GLN A 218 -15.38 6.40 0.21
N THR A 219 -14.25 6.06 0.83
CA THR A 219 -13.33 7.02 1.43
C THR A 219 -12.83 8.04 0.40
N ALA A 220 -12.50 7.57 -0.81
CA ALA A 220 -12.07 8.43 -1.90
C ALA A 220 -13.18 9.39 -2.36
N ILE A 221 -14.41 8.91 -2.44
CA ILE A 221 -15.57 9.73 -2.81
C ILE A 221 -15.85 10.78 -1.72
N ASP A 222 -15.80 10.39 -0.45
CA ASP A 222 -16.10 11.28 0.68
C ASP A 222 -15.06 12.39 0.84
N ALA A 223 -13.82 12.16 0.40
CA ALA A 223 -12.77 13.18 0.37
C ALA A 223 -13.07 14.33 -0.62
N ARG A 224 -13.95 14.12 -1.61
CA ARG A 224 -14.35 15.09 -2.63
C ARG A 224 -15.74 15.62 -2.36
N GLN A 225 -15.85 16.81 -1.80
CA GLN A 225 -17.11 17.46 -1.41
C GLN A 225 -18.13 17.72 -2.56
N ASN A 226 -17.75 17.55 -3.83
CA ASN A 226 -18.55 17.95 -4.99
C ASN A 226 -19.02 16.81 -5.89
N ILE A 227 -18.93 15.55 -5.47
CA ILE A 227 -19.37 14.43 -6.30
C ILE A 227 -20.88 14.20 -6.14
N ILE A 228 -21.64 14.52 -7.19
CA ILE A 228 -23.06 14.26 -7.29
C ILE A 228 -23.25 12.78 -7.67
N ASN A 229 -24.15 12.06 -6.96
CA ASN A 229 -24.52 10.66 -7.23
C ASN A 229 -23.42 9.62 -6.92
N ASN A 230 -23.02 9.58 -5.66
CA ASN A 230 -21.94 8.71 -5.11
C ASN A 230 -22.11 7.21 -5.45
N GLU A 231 -23.31 6.66 -5.39
CA GLU A 231 -23.55 5.22 -5.65
C GLU A 231 -23.27 4.81 -7.10
N SER A 232 -23.72 5.60 -8.08
CA SER A 232 -23.46 5.28 -9.49
C SER A 232 -21.97 5.35 -9.83
N ILE A 233 -21.24 6.31 -9.26
CA ILE A 233 -19.80 6.44 -9.42
C ILE A 233 -19.08 5.28 -8.75
N LYS A 234 -19.48 4.88 -7.56
CA LYS A 234 -18.91 3.74 -6.85
C LYS A 234 -19.03 2.45 -7.66
N ILE A 235 -20.23 2.15 -8.15
CA ILE A 235 -20.49 0.98 -9.01
C ILE A 235 -19.61 1.05 -10.26
N LEU A 236 -19.51 2.22 -10.88
CA LEU A 236 -18.74 2.41 -12.09
C LEU A 236 -17.24 2.20 -11.87
N ILE A 237 -16.68 2.78 -10.81
CA ILE A 237 -15.27 2.60 -10.42
C ILE A 237 -14.97 1.12 -10.17
N GLN A 238 -15.83 0.43 -9.43
CA GLN A 238 -15.66 -0.99 -9.16
C GLN A 238 -15.66 -1.82 -10.45
N ARG A 239 -16.57 -1.51 -11.39
CA ARG A 239 -16.64 -2.18 -12.69
C ARG A 239 -15.37 -1.99 -13.53
N VAL A 240 -14.81 -0.80 -13.51
CA VAL A 240 -13.53 -0.54 -14.19
C VAL A 240 -12.40 -1.32 -13.56
N LEU A 241 -12.31 -1.34 -12.23
CA LEU A 241 -11.30 -2.11 -11.51
C LEU A 241 -11.39 -3.61 -11.84
N GLU A 242 -12.61 -4.17 -11.88
CA GLU A 242 -12.87 -5.56 -12.27
C GLU A 242 -12.37 -5.84 -13.70
N LYS A 243 -12.67 -4.97 -14.65
CA LYS A 243 -12.21 -5.10 -16.06
C LYS A 243 -10.71 -4.96 -16.19
N VAL A 244 -10.11 -3.97 -15.53
CA VAL A 244 -8.66 -3.75 -15.55
C VAL A 244 -7.95 -4.98 -15.00
N ALA A 245 -8.38 -5.49 -13.85
CA ALA A 245 -7.83 -6.69 -13.24
C ALA A 245 -7.92 -7.91 -14.18
N PHE A 246 -9.08 -8.11 -14.80
CA PHE A 246 -9.30 -9.22 -15.72
C PHE A 246 -8.41 -9.15 -16.96
N VAL A 247 -8.27 -7.95 -17.56
CA VAL A 247 -7.37 -7.74 -18.71
C VAL A 247 -5.92 -7.97 -18.32
N MET A 248 -5.50 -7.53 -17.14
CA MET A 248 -4.14 -7.77 -16.62
C MET A 248 -3.86 -9.26 -16.45
N GLU A 249 -4.80 -10.03 -15.89
CA GLU A 249 -4.66 -11.48 -15.73
C GLU A 249 -4.58 -12.22 -17.08
N ILE A 250 -5.44 -11.88 -18.04
CA ILE A 250 -5.38 -12.46 -19.39
C ILE A 250 -4.06 -12.13 -20.07
N SER A 251 -3.60 -10.90 -19.94
CA SER A 251 -2.37 -10.41 -20.55
C SER A 251 -1.11 -10.85 -19.79
N ARG A 252 -1.27 -11.46 -18.62
CA ARG A 252 -0.19 -11.86 -17.70
C ARG A 252 0.70 -10.68 -17.33
N LYS A 253 0.05 -9.56 -17.00
CA LYS A 253 0.72 -8.33 -16.62
C LYS A 253 0.39 -8.00 -15.17
N ASP A 254 1.39 -7.64 -14.42
CA ASP A 254 1.29 -7.05 -13.09
C ASP A 254 1.24 -5.51 -13.14
N GLN A 255 1.49 -4.96 -14.35
CA GLN A 255 1.52 -3.53 -14.62
C GLN A 255 0.96 -3.23 -16.01
N ILE A 256 0.28 -2.08 -16.15
CA ILE A 256 -0.20 -1.54 -17.43
C ILE A 256 0.16 -0.06 -17.54
N SER A 257 0.28 0.45 -18.76
CA SER A 257 0.43 1.87 -19.02
C SER A 257 -0.92 2.61 -18.93
N LYS A 258 -0.88 3.94 -18.79
CA LYS A 258 -2.09 4.77 -18.91
C LYS A 258 -2.78 4.61 -20.27
N ASP A 259 -2.02 4.45 -21.34
CA ASP A 259 -2.58 4.27 -22.69
C ASP A 259 -3.35 2.94 -22.81
N GLU A 260 -2.83 1.88 -22.20
CA GLU A 260 -3.55 0.60 -22.10
C GLU A 260 -4.82 0.73 -21.28
N LEU A 261 -4.78 1.48 -20.16
CA LEU A 261 -5.99 1.78 -19.40
C LEU A 261 -7.02 2.52 -20.25
N TYR A 262 -6.63 3.58 -20.96
CA TYR A 262 -7.54 4.30 -21.85
C TYR A 262 -8.17 3.38 -22.90
N THR A 263 -7.39 2.45 -23.46
CA THR A 263 -7.88 1.44 -24.39
C THR A 263 -8.95 0.53 -23.75
N ILE A 264 -8.74 0.14 -22.49
CA ILE A 264 -9.72 -0.65 -21.73
C ILE A 264 -11.00 0.18 -21.49
N LEU A 265 -10.86 1.46 -21.14
CA LEU A 265 -11.96 2.38 -20.90
C LEU A 265 -12.78 2.65 -22.16
N ASP A 266 -12.16 2.78 -23.33
CA ASP A 266 -12.84 2.95 -24.62
C ASP A 266 -13.72 1.75 -24.97
N GLY A 267 -13.39 0.58 -24.47
CA GLY A 267 -14.25 -0.62 -24.55
C GLY A 267 -15.50 -0.56 -23.66
N VAL A 268 -15.61 0.43 -22.75
CA VAL A 268 -16.79 0.67 -21.93
C VAL A 268 -17.70 1.65 -22.64
N LYS A 269 -18.83 1.16 -23.18
CA LYS A 269 -19.71 1.92 -24.08
C LYS A 269 -20.39 3.15 -23.45
N GLY A 270 -20.36 4.29 -24.17
CA GLY A 270 -21.24 5.44 -23.99
C GLY A 270 -20.73 6.52 -23.05
N ASN A 271 -21.64 7.35 -22.51
CA ASN A 271 -21.37 8.49 -21.60
C ASN A 271 -20.61 8.09 -20.31
N MET A 272 -20.55 6.80 -20.00
CA MET A 272 -19.79 6.24 -18.89
C MET A 272 -18.28 6.56 -18.98
N THR A 273 -17.71 6.54 -20.20
CA THR A 273 -16.27 6.82 -20.41
C THR A 273 -15.88 8.22 -19.97
N GLN A 274 -16.72 9.23 -20.26
CA GLN A 274 -16.45 10.62 -19.88
C GLN A 274 -16.50 10.81 -18.36
N ILE A 275 -17.46 10.19 -17.68
CA ILE A 275 -17.57 10.23 -16.21
C ILE A 275 -16.36 9.55 -15.57
N LEU A 276 -15.91 8.44 -16.14
CA LEU A 276 -14.73 7.71 -15.66
C LEU A 276 -13.47 8.53 -15.84
N ILE A 277 -13.24 9.10 -17.03
CA ILE A 277 -12.06 9.95 -17.29
C ILE A 277 -12.02 11.14 -16.34
N ALA A 278 -13.17 11.77 -16.08
CA ALA A 278 -13.26 12.89 -15.14
C ALA A 278 -12.98 12.51 -13.68
N ASN A 279 -13.06 11.22 -13.34
CA ASN A 279 -12.86 10.70 -11.97
C ASN A 279 -11.68 9.70 -11.87
N LEU A 280 -10.78 9.68 -12.85
CA LEU A 280 -9.62 8.78 -12.82
C LEU A 280 -8.75 8.94 -11.56
N ASP A 281 -8.63 10.16 -11.05
CA ASP A 281 -7.87 10.42 -9.82
C ASP A 281 -8.42 9.64 -8.62
N LEU A 282 -9.75 9.43 -8.56
CA LEU A 282 -10.37 8.60 -7.52
C LEU A 282 -9.89 7.15 -7.59
N LEU A 283 -9.69 6.64 -8.81
CA LEU A 283 -9.21 5.27 -9.02
C LEU A 283 -7.77 5.10 -8.56
N PHE A 284 -6.90 6.06 -8.85
CA PHE A 284 -5.45 5.89 -8.69
C PHE A 284 -4.95 6.40 -7.35
N PHE A 285 -5.28 7.62 -7.01
CA PHE A 285 -4.66 8.28 -5.86
C PHE A 285 -5.48 8.14 -4.59
N GLU A 286 -6.78 8.32 -4.67
CA GLU A 286 -7.61 8.41 -3.47
C GLU A 286 -8.13 7.05 -2.99
N SER A 287 -8.52 6.14 -3.91
CA SER A 287 -8.97 4.80 -3.52
C SER A 287 -7.82 3.91 -3.02
N ARG A 288 -6.59 4.20 -3.43
CA ARG A 288 -5.40 3.40 -3.11
C ARG A 288 -5.52 1.91 -3.49
N ILE A 289 -6.36 1.58 -4.44
CA ILE A 289 -6.51 0.23 -5.00
C ILE A 289 -5.58 0.06 -6.20
N LEU A 290 -5.58 1.06 -7.11
CA LEU A 290 -4.58 1.19 -8.16
C LEU A 290 -3.60 2.31 -7.81
N LYS A 291 -2.35 2.12 -8.17
CA LYS A 291 -1.27 3.09 -8.04
C LYS A 291 -0.78 3.50 -9.40
N ASP A 292 -0.50 4.79 -9.55
CA ASP A 292 0.22 5.34 -10.68
C ASP A 292 1.66 5.65 -10.25
N THR A 293 2.61 5.07 -10.94
CA THR A 293 4.03 5.35 -10.76
C THR A 293 4.59 5.73 -12.12
N ASN A 294 4.69 7.03 -12.39
CA ASN A 294 5.20 7.59 -13.65
C ASN A 294 4.44 7.09 -14.90
N GLY A 295 3.12 7.00 -14.84
CA GLY A 295 2.28 6.54 -15.94
C GLY A 295 2.15 5.02 -16.06
N ILE A 296 2.73 4.29 -15.11
CA ILE A 296 2.58 2.84 -14.99
C ILE A 296 1.64 2.55 -13.81
N LEU A 297 0.60 1.78 -14.09
CA LEU A 297 -0.47 1.45 -13.17
C LEU A 297 -0.30 0.01 -12.66
N GLN A 298 -0.48 -0.16 -11.36
CA GLN A 298 -0.37 -1.44 -10.69
C GLN A 298 -1.40 -1.53 -9.56
N PHE A 299 -1.96 -2.72 -9.33
CA PHE A 299 -2.75 -2.95 -8.11
C PHE A 299 -1.86 -2.86 -6.87
N GLU A 300 -2.40 -2.31 -5.78
CA GLU A 300 -1.66 -2.22 -4.52
C GLU A 300 -1.32 -3.60 -3.96
N ASN A 301 -2.19 -4.57 -4.24
CA ASN A 301 -2.07 -5.93 -3.77
C ASN A 301 -2.53 -6.90 -4.87
N THR A 302 -1.74 -7.94 -5.11
CA THR A 302 -2.00 -8.94 -6.16
C THR A 302 -3.28 -9.73 -5.86
N GLU A 303 -3.55 -10.05 -4.59
CA GLU A 303 -4.76 -10.79 -4.23
C GLU A 303 -6.04 -9.97 -4.49
N LEU A 304 -5.99 -8.64 -4.40
CA LEU A 304 -7.10 -7.78 -4.82
C LEU A 304 -7.30 -7.81 -6.34
N GLN A 305 -6.22 -7.85 -7.12
CA GLN A 305 -6.28 -8.03 -8.57
C GLN A 305 -6.93 -9.36 -8.93
N GLU A 306 -6.46 -10.46 -8.35
CA GLU A 306 -7.00 -11.80 -8.54
C GLU A 306 -8.49 -11.88 -8.22
N TYR A 307 -8.90 -11.32 -7.08
CA TYR A 307 -10.29 -11.25 -6.66
C TYR A 307 -11.17 -10.45 -7.63
N LEU A 308 -10.71 -9.28 -8.06
CA LEU A 308 -11.44 -8.42 -9.01
C LEU A 308 -11.55 -9.08 -10.39
N ALA A 309 -10.49 -9.76 -10.84
CA ALA A 309 -10.50 -10.54 -12.08
C ALA A 309 -11.51 -11.69 -12.03
N ALA A 310 -11.58 -12.41 -10.90
CA ALA A 310 -12.59 -13.44 -10.67
C ALA A 310 -14.03 -12.87 -10.73
N LYS A 311 -14.24 -11.70 -10.12
CA LYS A 311 -15.56 -11.03 -10.18
C LYS A 311 -15.98 -10.67 -11.61
N GLU A 312 -15.07 -10.16 -12.44
CA GLU A 312 -15.39 -9.89 -13.85
C GLU A 312 -15.67 -11.17 -14.61
N LEU A 313 -14.91 -12.24 -14.36
CA LEU A 313 -15.16 -13.55 -14.97
C LEU A 313 -16.53 -14.11 -14.59
N CYS A 314 -16.94 -14.01 -13.31
CA CYS A 314 -18.27 -14.45 -12.85
C CYS A 314 -19.45 -13.71 -13.50
N ARG A 315 -19.20 -12.57 -14.15
CA ARG A 315 -20.23 -11.81 -14.86
C ARG A 315 -20.40 -12.21 -16.33
N GLN A 316 -19.52 -13.08 -16.83
CA GLN A 316 -19.61 -13.55 -18.20
C GLN A 316 -20.74 -14.58 -18.35
N ASP A 317 -21.52 -14.49 -19.42
CA ASP A 317 -22.67 -15.38 -19.69
C ASP A 317 -22.26 -16.86 -19.81
N ASN A 318 -21.02 -17.11 -20.23
CA ASN A 318 -20.47 -18.44 -20.41
C ASN A 318 -19.10 -18.58 -19.70
N ILE A 319 -19.15 -18.56 -18.38
CA ILE A 319 -17.95 -18.56 -17.52
C ILE A 319 -17.02 -19.75 -17.80
N GLU A 320 -17.54 -20.95 -17.99
CA GLU A 320 -16.73 -22.15 -18.23
C GLU A 320 -15.95 -22.04 -19.54
N SER A 321 -16.59 -21.58 -20.61
CA SER A 321 -15.95 -21.40 -21.92
C SER A 321 -14.91 -20.27 -21.87
N VAL A 322 -15.22 -19.16 -21.21
CA VAL A 322 -14.29 -18.04 -21.05
C VAL A 322 -13.09 -18.51 -20.23
N LEU A 323 -13.32 -19.11 -19.06
CA LEU A 323 -12.28 -19.64 -18.20
C LEU A 323 -11.36 -20.65 -18.95
N TYR A 324 -11.95 -21.59 -19.68
CA TYR A 324 -11.18 -22.55 -20.48
C TYR A 324 -10.30 -21.85 -21.52
N ASN A 325 -10.81 -20.81 -22.16
CA ASN A 325 -10.06 -20.09 -23.20
C ASN A 325 -8.93 -19.21 -22.65
N VAL A 326 -9.09 -18.60 -21.47
CA VAL A 326 -8.11 -17.66 -20.90
C VAL A 326 -7.14 -18.36 -19.93
N ALA A 327 -7.62 -19.33 -19.17
CA ALA A 327 -6.83 -19.98 -18.13
C ALA A 327 -6.11 -21.25 -18.58
N VAL A 328 -6.61 -21.95 -19.64
CA VAL A 328 -6.04 -23.24 -20.03
C VAL A 328 -5.09 -23.12 -21.22
N GLN A 329 -3.87 -23.53 -21.03
CA GLN A 329 -2.92 -23.74 -22.12
C GLN A 329 -3.26 -25.02 -22.87
N LYS A 330 -4.00 -24.88 -24.00
CA LYS A 330 -4.62 -26.00 -24.73
C LYS A 330 -3.61 -27.09 -25.15
N ALA A 331 -2.42 -26.68 -25.57
CA ALA A 331 -1.38 -27.62 -26.04
C ALA A 331 -0.87 -28.58 -24.93
N LEU A 332 -0.77 -28.08 -23.72
CA LEU A 332 -0.25 -28.83 -22.56
C LEU A 332 -1.35 -29.33 -21.61
N LYS A 333 -2.59 -28.92 -21.82
CA LYS A 333 -3.74 -29.20 -20.93
C LYS A 333 -3.51 -28.78 -19.47
N HIS A 334 -2.74 -27.70 -19.26
CA HIS A 334 -2.45 -27.14 -17.96
C HIS A 334 -3.12 -25.79 -17.79
N ILE A 335 -3.49 -25.48 -16.55
CA ILE A 335 -3.93 -24.14 -16.18
C ILE A 335 -2.70 -23.24 -16.09
N HIS A 336 -2.78 -22.02 -16.63
CA HIS A 336 -1.73 -21.04 -16.48
C HIS A 336 -1.55 -20.65 -15.01
N PRO A 337 -0.30 -20.54 -14.51
CA PRO A 337 -0.03 -20.33 -13.07
C PRO A 337 -0.75 -19.13 -12.48
N ASN A 338 -0.86 -18.01 -13.19
CA ASN A 338 -1.56 -16.82 -12.71
C ASN A 338 -3.06 -17.03 -12.42
N TRP A 339 -3.68 -18.09 -12.96
CA TRP A 339 -5.07 -18.44 -12.70
C TRP A 339 -5.29 -19.33 -11.48
N TYR A 340 -4.23 -19.93 -10.94
CA TYR A 340 -4.35 -20.75 -9.73
C TYR A 340 -4.88 -19.97 -8.52
N ASP A 341 -4.57 -18.69 -8.45
CA ASP A 341 -4.98 -17.83 -7.35
C ASP A 341 -6.30 -17.07 -7.64
N VAL A 342 -6.69 -16.93 -8.92
CA VAL A 342 -7.98 -16.36 -9.35
C VAL A 342 -9.14 -17.36 -9.16
N ILE A 343 -8.94 -18.63 -9.58
CA ILE A 343 -9.99 -19.67 -9.54
C ILE A 343 -10.66 -19.83 -8.17
N PRO A 344 -9.95 -19.83 -7.03
CA PRO A 344 -10.57 -19.94 -5.72
C PRO A 344 -11.57 -18.84 -5.35
N HIS A 345 -11.58 -17.73 -6.10
CA HIS A 345 -12.50 -16.62 -5.88
C HIS A 345 -13.76 -16.68 -6.78
N ILE A 346 -13.81 -17.63 -7.73
CA ILE A 346 -14.98 -17.91 -8.58
C ILE A 346 -15.98 -18.78 -7.82
#